data_70d75035859ddcca87e34e04dfa46fca
#
_entry.id   70d75035859ddcca87e34e04dfa46fca
#
_cell.length_a   1.000
_cell.length_b   1.000
_cell.length_c   1.000
_cell.angle_alpha   90.00
_cell.angle_beta   90.00
_cell.angle_gamma   90.00
#
_symmetry.space_group_name_H-M   'P 1'
#
loop_
_entity.id
_entity.type
_entity.pdbx_description
1 polymer ?
#
loop_
_entity_poly.entity_id
_entity_poly.type
_entity_poly.pdbx_seq_one_letter_code
_entity_poly.pdbx_strand_id
1 'polypeptide(L)'
;SSAASDVYKRQILFGGVIAAIVIGLGYHFITYRKPVLSVIMINVQTTSENAEAAFDEFSDATGYDKKQQPIDVSANLQFSDDPNATTDYNDYMVLSTMIGAGGEDLFFGTGSVYTDYAEEGALMDLRTYVSDDVLEKYKDHLIYSTDDGESESYPCAIELTDNQWIQKYGIYDSCYFGVFSRSEQKDYYTKFADFLLNY
;
A
#
# COMPACT_ATOMS: atom_id res chain seq x y z
N SER A 1 -58.25 -1.73 -18.47
CA SER A 1 -57.19 -1.28 -19.38
C SER A 1 -56.12 -0.47 -18.66
N SER A 2 -56.41 0.32 -17.58
CA SER A 2 -55.39 1.07 -16.81
C SER A 2 -54.48 0.13 -16.03
N ALA A 3 -55.00 -0.93 -15.41
CA ALA A 3 -54.22 -1.92 -14.66
C ALA A 3 -53.19 -2.65 -15.52
N ALA A 4 -53.57 -3.07 -16.75
CA ALA A 4 -52.66 -3.71 -17.68
C ALA A 4 -51.56 -2.76 -18.17
N SER A 5 -51.88 -1.47 -18.37
CA SER A 5 -50.91 -0.43 -18.72
C SER A 5 -49.92 -0.19 -17.59
N ASP A 6 -50.36 -0.20 -16.34
CA ASP A 6 -49.50 -0.01 -15.17
C ASP A 6 -48.58 -1.21 -14.91
N VAL A 7 -49.04 -2.42 -15.11
CA VAL A 7 -48.22 -3.61 -15.06
C VAL A 7 -47.13 -3.58 -16.13
N TYR A 8 -47.48 -3.20 -17.35
CA TYR A 8 -46.53 -3.08 -18.45
C TYR A 8 -45.45 -1.99 -18.19
N LYS A 9 -45.85 -0.84 -17.66
CA LYS A 9 -44.91 0.22 -17.27
C LYS A 9 -43.96 -0.23 -16.19
N ARG A 10 -44.44 -0.98 -15.17
CA ARG A 10 -43.59 -1.53 -14.13
C ARG A 10 -42.59 -2.54 -14.69
N GLN A 11 -43.02 -3.44 -15.60
CA GLN A 11 -42.14 -4.40 -16.25
C GLN A 11 -41.02 -3.72 -17.05
N ILE A 12 -41.33 -2.63 -17.78
CA ILE A 12 -40.32 -1.85 -18.50
C ILE A 12 -39.34 -1.19 -17.52
N LEU A 13 -39.84 -0.64 -16.42
CA LEU A 13 -39.00 0.02 -15.41
C LEU A 13 -38.04 -1.01 -14.78
N PHE A 14 -38.54 -2.15 -14.33
CA PHE A 14 -37.72 -3.21 -13.76
C PHE A 14 -36.69 -3.77 -14.75
N GLY A 15 -37.11 -4.00 -15.98
CA GLY A 15 -36.23 -4.45 -17.06
C GLY A 15 -35.12 -3.45 -17.35
N GLY A 16 -35.45 -2.15 -17.36
CA GLY A 16 -34.45 -1.08 -17.52
C GLY A 16 -33.44 -0.99 -16.39
N VAL A 17 -33.89 -1.16 -15.14
CA VAL A 17 -33.00 -1.16 -13.96
C VAL A 17 -32.07 -2.37 -13.99
N ILE A 18 -32.61 -3.55 -14.27
CA ILE A 18 -31.78 -4.79 -14.38
C ILE A 18 -30.75 -4.65 -15.50
N ALA A 19 -31.15 -4.14 -16.66
CA ALA A 19 -30.24 -3.92 -17.78
C ALA A 19 -29.11 -2.92 -17.41
N ALA A 20 -29.44 -1.82 -16.72
CA ALA A 20 -28.45 -0.86 -16.26
C ALA A 20 -27.45 -1.48 -15.27
N ILE A 21 -27.91 -2.32 -14.34
CA ILE A 21 -27.05 -3.03 -13.39
C ILE A 21 -26.12 -3.99 -14.13
N VAL A 22 -26.64 -4.80 -15.06
CA VAL A 22 -25.83 -5.75 -15.84
C VAL A 22 -24.79 -5.05 -16.69
N ILE A 23 -25.15 -3.94 -17.35
CA ILE A 23 -24.22 -3.12 -18.16
C ILE A 23 -23.15 -2.50 -17.24
N GLY A 24 -23.54 -1.96 -16.10
CA GLY A 24 -22.62 -1.35 -15.13
C GLY A 24 -21.63 -2.38 -14.57
N LEU A 25 -22.09 -3.57 -14.18
CA LEU A 25 -21.23 -4.67 -13.70
C LEU A 25 -20.31 -5.18 -14.82
N GLY A 26 -20.83 -5.34 -16.03
CA GLY A 26 -20.03 -5.77 -17.19
C GLY A 26 -18.95 -4.75 -17.53
N TYR A 27 -19.28 -3.46 -17.54
CA TYR A 27 -18.32 -2.37 -17.75
C TYR A 27 -17.25 -2.35 -16.65
N HIS A 28 -17.65 -2.45 -15.39
CA HIS A 28 -16.72 -2.53 -14.26
C HIS A 28 -15.78 -3.73 -14.37
N PHE A 29 -16.32 -4.92 -14.70
CA PHE A 29 -15.54 -6.14 -14.86
C PHE A 29 -14.51 -6.05 -16.00
N ILE A 30 -14.88 -5.39 -17.11
CA ILE A 30 -13.99 -5.20 -18.26
C ILE A 30 -12.92 -4.13 -17.99
N THR A 31 -13.26 -3.07 -17.27
CA THR A 31 -12.37 -1.92 -17.03
C THR A 31 -11.55 -2.01 -15.76
N TYR A 32 -12.03 -2.78 -14.77
CA TYR A 32 -11.30 -2.97 -13.51
C TYR A 32 -9.96 -3.69 -13.75
N ARG A 33 -8.91 -3.14 -13.18
CA ARG A 33 -7.59 -3.79 -13.11
C ARG A 33 -7.17 -3.89 -11.66
N LYS A 34 -6.74 -5.10 -11.26
CA LYS A 34 -6.15 -5.30 -9.95
C LYS A 34 -4.87 -4.46 -9.84
N PRO A 35 -4.65 -3.73 -8.73
CA PRO A 35 -3.40 -3.01 -8.52
C PRO A 35 -2.18 -3.93 -8.65
N VAL A 36 -1.14 -3.44 -9.31
CA VAL A 36 0.15 -4.16 -9.41
C VAL A 36 0.99 -3.98 -8.16
N LEU A 37 0.77 -2.91 -7.41
CA LEU A 37 1.28 -2.67 -6.07
C LEU A 37 0.17 -2.06 -5.22
N SER A 38 0.04 -2.56 -4.00
CA SER A 38 -0.81 -2.00 -2.94
C SER A 38 0.09 -1.51 -1.81
N VAL A 39 -0.04 -0.23 -1.47
CA VAL A 39 0.86 0.48 -0.57
C VAL A 39 0.10 0.92 0.67
N ILE A 40 0.64 0.63 1.85
CA ILE A 40 0.21 1.22 3.11
C ILE A 40 1.27 2.24 3.54
N MET A 41 0.83 3.46 3.80
CA MET A 41 1.65 4.54 4.35
C MET A 41 0.98 5.07 5.62
N ILE A 42 1.58 4.82 6.78
CA ILE A 42 1.06 5.30 8.07
C ILE A 42 1.80 6.57 8.51
N ASN A 43 1.12 7.43 9.26
CA ASN A 43 1.66 8.69 9.81
C ASN A 43 2.18 9.66 8.74
N VAL A 44 1.54 9.70 7.58
CA VAL A 44 1.89 10.61 6.49
C VAL A 44 1.67 12.06 6.92
N GLN A 45 2.62 12.93 6.61
CA GLN A 45 2.60 14.36 6.95
C GLN A 45 1.94 15.23 5.87
N THR A 46 1.57 14.65 4.75
CA THR A 46 0.95 15.34 3.62
C THR A 46 -0.42 14.73 3.28
N THR A 47 -1.01 15.17 2.19
CA THR A 47 -2.29 14.65 1.69
C THR A 47 -2.14 13.32 0.97
N SER A 48 -3.22 12.55 0.89
CA SER A 48 -3.26 11.34 0.06
C SER A 48 -2.96 11.63 -1.41
N GLU A 49 -3.39 12.78 -1.92
CA GLU A 49 -3.12 13.22 -3.29
C GLU A 49 -1.63 13.37 -3.58
N ASN A 50 -0.86 13.95 -2.65
CA ASN A 50 0.60 14.07 -2.79
C ASN A 50 1.28 12.70 -2.73
N ALA A 51 0.82 11.81 -1.88
CA ALA A 51 1.33 10.44 -1.83
C ALA A 51 1.05 9.69 -3.13
N GLU A 52 -0.14 9.83 -3.69
CA GLU A 52 -0.49 9.26 -5.00
C GLU A 52 0.36 9.86 -6.13
N ALA A 53 0.59 11.18 -6.11
CA ALA A 53 1.44 11.87 -7.08
C ALA A 53 2.88 11.34 -7.07
N ALA A 54 3.40 11.00 -5.90
CA ALA A 54 4.72 10.39 -5.75
C ALA A 54 4.82 9.04 -6.48
N PHE A 55 3.79 8.19 -6.35
CA PHE A 55 3.72 6.92 -7.06
C PHE A 55 3.45 7.09 -8.56
N ASP A 56 2.75 8.14 -8.98
CA ASP A 56 2.62 8.50 -10.39
C ASP A 56 3.98 8.81 -11.03
N GLU A 57 4.88 9.49 -10.30
CA GLU A 57 6.26 9.70 -10.78
C GLU A 57 7.00 8.38 -10.99
N PHE A 58 6.86 7.43 -10.06
CA PHE A 58 7.44 6.10 -10.21
C PHE A 58 6.89 5.39 -11.47
N SER A 59 5.58 5.42 -11.68
CA SER A 59 4.95 4.82 -12.85
C SER A 59 5.47 5.45 -14.15
N ASP A 60 5.57 6.77 -14.20
CA ASP A 60 6.10 7.50 -15.36
C ASP A 60 7.58 7.17 -15.61
N ALA A 61 8.38 7.11 -14.56
CA ALA A 61 9.82 6.80 -14.66
C ALA A 61 10.08 5.37 -15.14
N THR A 62 9.19 4.43 -14.82
CA THR A 62 9.31 3.02 -15.22
C THR A 62 8.57 2.67 -16.50
N GLY A 63 7.77 3.60 -17.04
CA GLY A 63 6.96 3.38 -18.24
C GLY A 63 5.69 2.56 -18.00
N TYR A 64 5.21 2.49 -16.77
CA TYR A 64 3.96 1.80 -16.47
C TYR A 64 2.74 2.61 -16.92
N ASP A 65 1.79 1.93 -17.54
CA ASP A 65 0.48 2.51 -17.85
C ASP A 65 -0.40 2.49 -16.59
N LYS A 66 -0.74 3.66 -16.09
CA LYS A 66 -1.51 3.81 -14.84
C LYS A 66 -2.90 3.17 -14.88
N LYS A 67 -3.48 2.99 -16.08
CA LYS A 67 -4.78 2.32 -16.25
C LYS A 67 -4.66 0.82 -16.26
N GLN A 68 -3.60 0.28 -16.85
CA GLN A 68 -3.36 -1.16 -16.95
C GLN A 68 -2.57 -1.72 -15.77
N GLN A 69 -1.72 -0.88 -15.16
CA GLN A 69 -0.84 -1.20 -14.03
C GLN A 69 -1.05 -0.19 -12.89
N PRO A 70 -2.26 -0.13 -12.30
CA PRO A 70 -2.55 0.84 -11.25
C PRO A 70 -1.81 0.50 -9.96
N ILE A 71 -1.45 1.53 -9.20
CA ILE A 71 -0.89 1.43 -7.85
C ILE A 71 -1.92 2.00 -6.87
N ASP A 72 -2.30 1.21 -5.87
CA ASP A 72 -3.23 1.62 -4.84
C ASP A 72 -2.46 2.10 -3.61
N VAL A 73 -2.73 3.33 -3.16
CA VAL A 73 -2.06 3.96 -2.02
C VAL A 73 -3.08 4.24 -0.92
N SER A 74 -2.87 3.64 0.23
CA SER A 74 -3.64 3.88 1.45
C SER A 74 -2.78 4.68 2.43
N ALA A 75 -3.11 5.97 2.63
CA ALA A 75 -2.30 6.93 3.37
C ALA A 75 -3.08 7.68 4.47
N ASN A 76 -4.16 7.09 4.98
CA ASN A 76 -5.08 7.77 5.89
C ASN A 76 -4.91 7.40 7.36
N LEU A 77 -4.09 6.40 7.69
CA LEU A 77 -3.96 5.90 9.05
C LEU A 77 -2.90 6.71 9.82
N GLN A 78 -3.29 7.17 11.02
CA GLN A 78 -2.43 7.96 11.90
C GLN A 78 -2.36 7.30 13.28
N PHE A 79 -1.16 7.19 13.82
CA PHE A 79 -0.90 6.61 15.13
C PHE A 79 -0.01 7.54 15.94
N SER A 80 -0.31 7.70 17.22
CA SER A 80 0.51 8.49 18.15
C SER A 80 1.43 7.58 18.94
N ASP A 81 2.68 8.03 19.13
CA ASP A 81 3.64 7.40 20.05
C ASP A 81 3.50 7.94 21.49
N ASP A 82 2.61 8.90 21.74
CA ASP A 82 2.33 9.41 23.08
C ASP A 82 1.54 8.35 23.88
N PRO A 83 2.11 7.79 24.97
CA PRO A 83 1.42 6.79 25.78
C PRO A 83 0.16 7.33 26.47
N ASN A 84 0.00 8.66 26.53
CA ASN A 84 -1.19 9.31 27.12
C ASN A 84 -2.25 9.65 26.05
N ALA A 85 -1.94 9.50 24.76
CA ALA A 85 -2.91 9.70 23.70
C ALA A 85 -3.96 8.59 23.73
N THR A 86 -5.22 8.97 23.55
CA THR A 86 -6.26 7.99 23.23
C THR A 86 -5.94 7.40 21.86
N THR A 87 -5.43 6.19 21.87
CA THR A 87 -5.13 5.47 20.63
C THR A 87 -6.42 5.28 19.85
N ASP A 88 -6.39 5.61 18.56
CA ASP A 88 -7.51 5.33 17.71
C ASP A 88 -7.60 3.82 17.45
N TYR A 89 -8.45 3.16 18.22
CA TYR A 89 -8.70 1.73 18.12
C TYR A 89 -9.17 1.32 16.71
N ASN A 90 -9.92 2.19 16.05
CA ASN A 90 -10.40 1.93 14.70
C ASN A 90 -9.25 1.85 13.70
N ASP A 91 -8.26 2.75 13.78
CA ASP A 91 -7.09 2.74 12.88
C ASP A 91 -6.26 1.48 13.11
N TYR A 92 -6.10 1.01 14.34
CA TYR A 92 -5.45 -0.26 14.64
C TYR A 92 -6.20 -1.45 14.03
N MET A 93 -7.51 -1.47 14.15
CA MET A 93 -8.33 -2.54 13.56
C MET A 93 -8.26 -2.54 12.05
N VAL A 94 -8.28 -1.37 11.42
CA VAL A 94 -8.14 -1.23 9.96
C VAL A 94 -6.77 -1.75 9.51
N LEU A 95 -5.68 -1.27 10.12
CA LEU A 95 -4.33 -1.68 9.76
C LEU A 95 -4.12 -3.20 9.95
N SER A 96 -4.53 -3.72 11.10
CA SER A 96 -4.43 -5.14 11.41
C SER A 96 -5.22 -6.01 10.43
N THR A 97 -6.40 -5.54 10.03
CA THR A 97 -7.23 -6.23 9.05
C THR A 97 -6.59 -6.21 7.66
N MET A 98 -6.07 -5.07 7.21
CA MET A 98 -5.39 -4.96 5.92
C MET A 98 -4.16 -5.87 5.85
N ILE A 99 -3.32 -5.85 6.86
CA ILE A 99 -2.13 -6.70 6.92
C ILE A 99 -2.51 -8.19 7.01
N GLY A 100 -3.48 -8.52 7.85
CA GLY A 100 -3.95 -9.90 8.06
C GLY A 100 -4.63 -10.51 6.84
N ALA A 101 -5.33 -9.70 6.04
CA ALA A 101 -5.98 -10.16 4.81
C ALA A 101 -4.97 -10.55 3.71
N GLY A 102 -3.74 -10.04 3.77
CA GLY A 102 -2.76 -10.16 2.70
C GLY A 102 -3.11 -9.28 1.49
N GLY A 103 -2.29 -9.32 0.45
CA GLY A 103 -2.50 -8.53 -0.76
C GLY A 103 -1.90 -7.13 -0.70
N GLU A 104 -1.33 -6.72 0.43
CA GLU A 104 -0.54 -5.51 0.55
C GLU A 104 0.93 -5.79 0.21
N ASP A 105 1.59 -4.84 -0.42
CA ASP A 105 2.95 -5.04 -0.95
C ASP A 105 3.98 -4.16 -0.25
N LEU A 106 3.79 -2.85 -0.23
CA LEU A 106 4.76 -1.90 0.31
C LEU A 106 4.25 -1.30 1.62
N PHE A 107 5.16 -1.16 2.59
CA PHE A 107 4.87 -0.55 3.88
C PHE A 107 5.82 0.60 4.19
N PHE A 108 5.24 1.79 4.34
CA PHE A 108 5.94 3.01 4.80
C PHE A 108 5.33 3.48 6.11
N GLY A 109 6.14 4.08 6.93
CA GLY A 109 5.62 4.72 8.14
C GLY A 109 6.69 5.18 9.09
N THR A 110 6.23 5.64 10.23
CA THR A 110 7.04 6.09 11.37
C THR A 110 6.48 5.53 12.65
N GLY A 111 7.28 5.57 13.71
CA GLY A 111 6.82 5.26 15.06
C GLY A 111 6.79 3.79 15.42
N SER A 112 6.34 3.51 16.64
CA SER A 112 6.39 2.18 17.25
C SER A 112 5.43 1.20 16.58
N VAL A 113 4.32 1.66 16.03
CA VAL A 113 3.38 0.78 15.31
C VAL A 113 4.08 0.14 14.12
N TYR A 114 4.85 0.92 13.37
CA TYR A 114 5.62 0.39 12.24
C TYR A 114 6.69 -0.62 12.71
N THR A 115 7.52 -0.22 13.67
CA THR A 115 8.62 -1.08 14.15
C THR A 115 8.13 -2.35 14.81
N ASP A 116 7.00 -2.33 15.50
CA ASP A 116 6.40 -3.54 16.08
C ASP A 116 6.03 -4.56 15.00
N TYR A 117 5.36 -4.13 13.93
CA TYR A 117 5.06 -5.02 12.81
C TYR A 117 6.32 -5.55 12.11
N ALA A 118 7.32 -4.70 11.92
CA ALA A 118 8.59 -5.09 11.32
C ALA A 118 9.31 -6.16 12.16
N GLU A 119 9.41 -5.95 13.45
CA GLU A 119 10.06 -6.86 14.39
C GLU A 119 9.32 -8.20 14.52
N GLU A 120 7.99 -8.19 14.41
CA GLU A 120 7.13 -9.37 14.47
C GLU A 120 7.11 -10.23 13.19
N GLY A 121 7.84 -9.85 12.15
CA GLY A 121 7.98 -10.64 10.94
C GLY A 121 6.96 -10.33 9.83
N ALA A 122 6.27 -9.18 9.91
CA ALA A 122 5.34 -8.76 8.85
C ALA A 122 6.04 -8.42 7.54
N LEU A 123 7.33 -8.11 7.56
CA LEU A 123 8.08 -7.66 6.41
C LEU A 123 9.09 -8.72 5.93
N MET A 124 9.33 -8.68 4.63
CA MET A 124 10.22 -9.59 3.91
C MET A 124 11.70 -9.27 4.19
N ASP A 125 12.54 -10.29 4.10
CA ASP A 125 13.99 -10.13 4.15
C ASP A 125 14.49 -9.24 3.00
N LEU A 126 15.07 -8.11 3.34
CA LEU A 126 15.62 -7.13 2.37
C LEU A 126 16.62 -7.77 1.40
N ARG A 127 17.38 -8.76 1.85
CA ARG A 127 18.41 -9.43 1.04
C ARG A 127 17.84 -10.17 -0.16
N THR A 128 16.53 -10.42 -0.17
CA THR A 128 15.86 -11.11 -1.28
C THR A 128 15.52 -10.18 -2.45
N TYR A 129 15.54 -8.86 -2.26
CA TYR A 129 15.15 -7.91 -3.30
C TYR A 129 15.99 -6.63 -3.37
N VAL A 130 16.90 -6.41 -2.42
CA VAL A 130 17.81 -5.25 -2.40
C VAL A 130 19.23 -5.75 -2.62
N SER A 131 20.00 -5.07 -3.46
CA SER A 131 21.38 -5.45 -3.76
C SER A 131 22.31 -5.27 -2.55
N ASP A 132 23.40 -6.06 -2.51
CA ASP A 132 24.38 -5.98 -1.43
C ASP A 132 25.00 -4.59 -1.31
N ASP A 133 25.28 -3.91 -2.43
CA ASP A 133 25.84 -2.56 -2.46
C ASP A 133 24.89 -1.54 -1.79
N VAL A 134 23.60 -1.63 -2.06
CA VAL A 134 22.59 -0.77 -1.46
C VAL A 134 22.43 -1.08 0.03
N LEU A 135 22.41 -2.34 0.42
CA LEU A 135 22.35 -2.74 1.84
C LEU A 135 23.58 -2.25 2.62
N GLU A 136 24.76 -2.29 2.03
CA GLU A 136 25.98 -1.75 2.64
C GLU A 136 25.88 -0.23 2.85
N LYS A 137 25.29 0.49 1.88
CA LYS A 137 25.03 1.95 2.00
C LYS A 137 24.10 2.27 3.17
N TYR A 138 23.12 1.41 3.46
CA TYR A 138 22.12 1.63 4.52
C TYR A 138 22.38 0.80 5.78
N LYS A 139 23.54 0.18 5.94
CA LYS A 139 23.82 -0.78 7.02
C LYS A 139 23.54 -0.27 8.44
N ASP A 140 23.71 1.02 8.69
CA ASP A 140 23.46 1.64 10.00
C ASP A 140 22.00 2.08 10.19
N HIS A 141 21.14 1.85 9.19
CA HIS A 141 19.74 2.25 9.13
C HIS A 141 18.79 1.07 8.89
N LEU A 142 19.20 -0.13 9.22
CA LEU A 142 18.38 -1.32 9.03
C LEU A 142 17.61 -1.67 10.30
N ILE A 143 16.35 -2.06 10.12
CA ILE A 143 15.52 -2.67 11.15
C ILE A 143 15.56 -4.18 10.95
N TYR A 144 15.71 -4.91 12.03
CA TYR A 144 15.77 -6.38 12.02
C TYR A 144 14.51 -6.97 12.65
N SER A 145 14.05 -8.08 12.09
CA SER A 145 13.04 -8.90 12.72
C SER A 145 13.59 -9.54 13.99
N THR A 146 12.71 -9.85 14.94
CA THR A 146 13.10 -10.57 16.16
C THR A 146 13.30 -12.06 15.83
N ASP A 147 14.37 -12.66 16.37
CA ASP A 147 14.57 -14.11 16.36
C ASP A 147 13.51 -14.76 17.27
N ASP A 148 12.70 -15.64 16.71
CA ASP A 148 11.62 -16.35 17.41
C ASP A 148 11.96 -17.81 17.73
N GLY A 149 13.19 -18.24 17.45
CA GLY A 149 13.67 -19.61 17.64
C GLY A 149 13.29 -20.58 16.50
N GLU A 150 12.37 -20.18 15.61
CA GLU A 150 12.03 -20.91 14.39
C GLU A 150 12.71 -20.29 13.17
N SER A 151 12.84 -18.96 13.17
CA SER A 151 13.50 -18.19 12.12
C SER A 151 14.55 -17.27 12.72
N GLU A 152 15.73 -17.22 12.11
CA GLU A 152 16.78 -16.28 12.49
C GLU A 152 16.35 -14.83 12.16
N SER A 153 16.86 -13.89 12.95
CA SER A 153 16.69 -12.45 12.68
C SER A 153 17.28 -12.09 11.31
N TYR A 154 16.55 -11.25 10.57
CA TYR A 154 16.95 -10.75 9.26
C TYR A 154 16.63 -9.26 9.12
N PRO A 155 17.34 -8.52 8.27
CA PRO A 155 17.00 -7.13 7.99
C PRO A 155 15.72 -7.07 7.18
N CYS A 156 14.72 -6.29 7.65
CA CYS A 156 13.38 -6.27 7.05
C CYS A 156 12.88 -4.89 6.67
N ALA A 157 13.49 -3.82 7.18
CA ALA A 157 13.12 -2.46 6.81
C ALA A 157 14.34 -1.53 6.79
N ILE A 158 14.23 -0.44 6.03
CA ILE A 158 15.26 0.58 5.91
C ILE A 158 14.72 1.89 6.46
N GLU A 159 15.47 2.55 7.33
CA GLU A 159 15.20 3.92 7.74
C GLU A 159 15.72 4.90 6.68
N LEU A 160 14.81 5.71 6.15
CA LEU A 160 15.11 6.74 5.16
C LEU A 160 15.11 8.10 5.87
N THR A 161 16.27 8.75 5.99
CA THR A 161 16.43 10.00 6.74
C THR A 161 16.52 11.24 5.85
N ASP A 162 16.93 11.06 4.60
CA ASP A 162 17.18 12.15 3.64
C ASP A 162 16.81 11.77 2.19
N ASN A 163 15.87 10.86 2.04
CA ASN A 163 15.44 10.40 0.72
C ASN A 163 14.75 11.53 -0.06
N GLN A 164 15.29 11.86 -1.23
CA GLN A 164 14.84 13.00 -2.04
C GLN A 164 13.43 12.80 -2.61
N TRP A 165 13.02 11.59 -2.92
CA TRP A 165 11.67 11.29 -3.39
C TRP A 165 10.62 11.53 -2.29
N ILE A 166 10.89 11.04 -1.08
CA ILE A 166 10.03 11.26 0.10
C ILE A 166 9.91 12.75 0.41
N GLN A 167 11.02 13.49 0.39
CA GLN A 167 11.05 14.92 0.71
C GLN A 167 10.39 15.77 -0.38
N LYS A 168 10.56 15.43 -1.64
CA LYS A 168 9.96 16.14 -2.77
C LYS A 168 8.44 16.27 -2.65
N TYR A 169 7.77 15.23 -2.16
CA TYR A 169 6.33 15.21 -1.98
C TYR A 169 5.88 15.54 -0.55
N GLY A 170 6.83 15.83 0.34
CA GLY A 170 6.53 16.17 1.73
C GLY A 170 5.85 15.05 2.52
N ILE A 171 6.10 13.79 2.15
CA ILE A 171 5.42 12.63 2.75
C ILE A 171 5.85 12.42 4.18
N TYR A 172 7.17 12.44 4.42
CA TYR A 172 7.80 12.34 5.74
C TYR A 172 9.08 13.16 5.80
N ASP A 173 9.49 13.54 6.99
CA ASP A 173 10.86 14.03 7.25
C ASP A 173 11.83 12.85 7.22
N SER A 174 11.46 11.78 7.94
CA SER A 174 12.12 10.48 7.89
C SER A 174 11.06 9.38 8.02
N CYS A 175 11.33 8.21 7.50
CA CYS A 175 10.40 7.08 7.60
C CYS A 175 11.13 5.75 7.46
N TYR A 176 10.39 4.67 7.72
CA TYR A 176 10.80 3.31 7.42
C TYR A 176 10.13 2.83 6.14
N PHE A 177 10.83 1.98 5.42
CA PHE A 177 10.34 1.30 4.21
C PHE A 177 10.63 -0.19 4.27
N GLY A 178 9.66 -0.99 3.88
CA GLY A 178 9.80 -2.42 3.71
C GLY A 178 8.73 -3.00 2.79
N VAL A 179 8.87 -4.26 2.46
CA VAL A 179 7.91 -5.03 1.64
C VAL A 179 7.26 -6.08 2.52
N PHE A 180 5.92 -6.20 2.44
CA PHE A 180 5.20 -7.22 3.20
C PHE A 180 5.62 -8.63 2.79
N SER A 181 5.84 -9.50 3.76
CA SER A 181 6.34 -10.87 3.56
C SER A 181 5.43 -11.73 2.68
N ARG A 182 4.14 -11.41 2.59
CA ARG A 182 3.14 -12.12 1.78
C ARG A 182 2.95 -11.56 0.38
N SER A 183 3.69 -10.52 0.00
CA SER A 183 3.61 -9.95 -1.35
C SER A 183 4.08 -10.95 -2.40
N GLU A 184 3.30 -11.09 -3.45
CA GLU A 184 3.61 -11.91 -4.63
C GLU A 184 4.06 -11.10 -5.84
N GLN A 185 4.21 -9.76 -5.67
CA GLN A 185 4.48 -8.81 -6.75
C GLN A 185 5.99 -8.54 -6.92
N LYS A 186 6.80 -9.59 -6.99
CA LYS A 186 8.27 -9.50 -6.94
C LYS A 186 8.87 -8.55 -7.97
N ASP A 187 8.42 -8.61 -9.22
CA ASP A 187 8.96 -7.75 -10.27
C ASP A 187 8.66 -6.27 -9.99
N TYR A 188 7.49 -5.97 -9.47
CA TYR A 188 7.06 -4.60 -9.16
C TYR A 188 7.73 -4.06 -7.89
N TYR A 189 7.75 -4.82 -6.79
CA TYR A 189 8.35 -4.30 -5.56
C TYR A 189 9.88 -4.21 -5.65
N THR A 190 10.53 -5.10 -6.39
CA THR A 190 11.98 -5.02 -6.63
C THR A 190 12.33 -3.78 -7.44
N LYS A 191 11.58 -3.49 -8.49
CA LYS A 191 11.77 -2.30 -9.32
C LYS A 191 11.48 -1.02 -8.54
N PHE A 192 10.46 -1.03 -7.68
CA PHE A 192 10.16 0.10 -6.82
C PHE A 192 11.28 0.35 -5.79
N ALA A 193 11.78 -0.69 -5.13
CA ALA A 193 12.88 -0.56 -4.17
C ALA A 193 14.13 0.02 -4.85
N ASP A 194 14.47 -0.44 -6.06
CA ASP A 194 15.58 0.11 -6.84
C ASP A 194 15.37 1.60 -7.16
N PHE A 195 14.18 1.98 -7.60
CA PHE A 195 13.82 3.38 -7.83
C PHE A 195 13.95 4.23 -6.56
N LEU A 196 13.39 3.79 -5.45
CA LEU A 196 13.37 4.51 -4.18
C LEU A 196 14.77 4.72 -3.60
N LEU A 197 15.56 3.65 -3.56
CA LEU A 197 16.85 3.62 -2.87
C LEU A 197 18.00 4.20 -3.70
N ASN A 198 17.80 4.41 -4.98
CA ASN A 198 18.74 5.03 -5.91
C ASN A 198 18.23 6.37 -6.51
N TYR A 199 17.17 6.91 -5.96
CA TYR A 199 16.54 8.16 -6.43
C TYR A 199 17.49 9.35 -6.37
#